data_1addab2d5587643fca8b87a9f0230cd1
#
_entry.id   1addab2d5587643fca8b87a9f0230cd1
#
_cell.length_a   1.000
_cell.length_b   1.000
_cell.length_c   1.000
_cell.angle_alpha   90.00
_cell.angle_beta   90.00
_cell.angle_gamma   90.00
#
_symmetry.space_group_name_H-M   'P 1'
#
loop_
_entity.id
_entity.type
_entity.pdbx_description
1 polymer ?
#
loop_
_entity_poly.entity_id
_entity_poly.type
_entity_poly.pdbx_seq_one_letter_code
_entity_poly.pdbx_strand_id
1 'polypeptide(L)'
;MMGELPPLQWLLTFRAVMEAGSFVGAAKLLNLTPSAISHQMRALEGMLERPLFLRVKRTVIPTEEALTYSASIAESFARLVTATSRVASGAGVRRLPIHASPSFATLWLVPRLGQFIREHPAIDIALYASHEPARLGQDGILIDIQYARPVPESCEAVPLVEELIVPLASASFVAEHRLTTPADIARVPLIHSLRCVVPWDQWSARHARLVPLNPRGLQFDRAHLALAVAADGLGLALESTLQAGDYLRRGALTMPFGPLGIPAVAHRLLYRREDRTNSEIIAFVDWITGMLAQERHSEWR
;
A
#
# COMPACT_ATOMS: atom_id res chain seq x y z
N MET A 1 13.32 27.89 -24.86
CA MET A 1 13.41 26.85 -25.90
C MET A 1 12.57 25.68 -25.45
N MET A 2 11.47 25.36 -26.14
CA MET A 2 10.81 24.05 -25.97
C MET A 2 11.80 23.02 -26.50
N GLY A 3 12.35 22.17 -25.60
CA GLY A 3 13.16 21.03 -26.03
C GLY A 3 12.35 20.16 -26.99
N GLU A 4 12.94 19.74 -28.10
CA GLU A 4 12.29 18.83 -29.03
C GLU A 4 11.99 17.50 -28.29
N LEU A 5 10.71 17.16 -28.20
CA LEU A 5 10.29 15.87 -27.66
C LEU A 5 10.48 14.79 -28.73
N PRO A 6 11.02 13.63 -28.38
CA PRO A 6 11.04 12.49 -29.28
C PRO A 6 9.60 12.10 -29.69
N PRO A 7 9.40 11.62 -30.93
CA PRO A 7 8.11 11.06 -31.32
C PRO A 7 7.62 10.01 -30.33
N LEU A 8 6.34 10.06 -29.94
CA LEU A 8 5.75 9.17 -28.94
C LEU A 8 5.99 7.69 -29.29
N GLN A 9 5.96 7.34 -30.58
CA GLN A 9 6.22 5.99 -31.05
C GLN A 9 7.62 5.48 -30.68
N TRP A 10 8.64 6.34 -30.71
CA TRP A 10 10.01 5.95 -30.30
C TRP A 10 10.09 5.69 -28.80
N LEU A 11 9.38 6.47 -28.00
CA LEU A 11 9.30 6.29 -26.54
C LEU A 11 8.54 4.99 -26.19
N LEU A 12 7.44 4.68 -26.90
CA LEU A 12 6.73 3.41 -26.75
C LEU A 12 7.62 2.21 -27.10
N THR A 13 8.40 2.34 -28.18
CA THR A 13 9.34 1.31 -28.60
C THR A 13 10.47 1.14 -27.57
N PHE A 14 11.02 2.23 -27.06
CA PHE A 14 12.02 2.19 -26.00
C PHE A 14 11.49 1.44 -24.77
N ARG A 15 10.28 1.76 -24.31
CA ARG A 15 9.65 1.07 -23.17
C ARG A 15 9.45 -0.43 -23.42
N ALA A 16 9.00 -0.81 -24.62
CA ALA A 16 8.84 -2.21 -24.98
C ALA A 16 10.19 -2.97 -25.05
N VAL A 17 11.28 -2.30 -25.44
CA VAL A 17 12.63 -2.90 -25.42
C VAL A 17 13.12 -3.08 -23.99
N MET A 18 12.91 -2.10 -23.11
CA MET A 18 13.23 -2.20 -21.67
C MET A 18 12.48 -3.37 -21.00
N GLU A 19 11.20 -3.55 -21.31
CA GLU A 19 10.36 -4.62 -20.79
C GLU A 19 10.75 -6.01 -21.30
N ALA A 20 10.95 -6.12 -22.64
CA ALA A 20 11.20 -7.42 -23.28
C ALA A 20 12.67 -7.88 -23.23
N GLY A 21 13.62 -7.00 -22.87
CA GLY A 21 15.05 -7.29 -22.83
C GLY A 21 15.65 -7.65 -24.20
N SER A 22 14.90 -7.48 -25.31
CA SER A 22 15.35 -7.76 -26.66
C SER A 22 14.53 -7.04 -27.73
N PHE A 23 15.17 -6.71 -28.85
CA PHE A 23 14.46 -6.09 -30.01
C PHE A 23 13.42 -7.03 -30.64
N VAL A 24 13.69 -8.34 -30.63
CA VAL A 24 12.74 -9.34 -31.13
C VAL A 24 11.53 -9.47 -30.21
N GLY A 25 11.73 -9.43 -28.88
CA GLY A 25 10.65 -9.42 -27.91
C GLY A 25 9.78 -8.16 -28.03
N ALA A 26 10.41 -6.99 -28.12
CA ALA A 26 9.71 -5.71 -28.31
C ALA A 26 8.91 -5.67 -29.62
N ALA A 27 9.45 -6.25 -30.68
CA ALA A 27 8.77 -6.34 -31.97
C ALA A 27 7.47 -7.16 -31.89
N LYS A 28 7.47 -8.25 -31.11
CA LYS A 28 6.26 -9.04 -30.84
C LYS A 28 5.24 -8.26 -30.01
N LEU A 29 5.68 -7.55 -28.97
CA LEU A 29 4.80 -6.75 -28.12
C LEU A 29 4.09 -5.63 -28.89
N LEU A 30 4.78 -5.02 -29.85
CA LEU A 30 4.26 -3.87 -30.61
C LEU A 30 3.69 -4.24 -31.99
N ASN A 31 3.67 -5.51 -32.38
CA ASN A 31 3.30 -5.97 -33.73
C ASN A 31 4.10 -5.26 -34.83
N LEU A 32 5.41 -5.10 -34.63
CA LEU A 32 6.35 -4.49 -35.55
C LEU A 32 7.42 -5.48 -35.97
N THR A 33 8.23 -5.10 -37.01
CA THR A 33 9.40 -5.88 -37.37
C THR A 33 10.60 -5.53 -36.48
N PRO A 34 11.52 -6.48 -36.24
CA PRO A 34 12.76 -6.18 -35.49
C PRO A 34 13.61 -5.07 -36.12
N SER A 35 13.56 -4.93 -37.45
CA SER A 35 14.22 -3.84 -38.16
C SER A 35 13.61 -2.48 -37.86
N ALA A 36 12.27 -2.39 -37.76
CA ALA A 36 11.57 -1.16 -37.38
C ALA A 36 11.93 -0.74 -35.96
N ILE A 37 11.92 -1.69 -35.01
CA ILE A 37 12.37 -1.45 -33.63
C ILE A 37 13.81 -0.91 -33.60
N SER A 38 14.73 -1.59 -34.32
CA SER A 38 16.14 -1.18 -34.37
C SER A 38 16.33 0.21 -34.98
N HIS A 39 15.51 0.56 -35.99
CA HIS A 39 15.54 1.88 -36.61
C HIS A 39 15.06 2.96 -35.65
N GLN A 40 13.92 2.74 -34.97
CA GLN A 40 13.38 3.70 -34.02
C GLN A 40 14.31 3.91 -32.80
N MET A 41 14.97 2.85 -32.30
CA MET A 41 15.93 2.98 -31.23
C MET A 41 17.17 3.78 -31.68
N ARG A 42 17.70 3.52 -32.85
CA ARG A 42 18.83 4.32 -33.39
C ARG A 42 18.44 5.79 -33.57
N ALA A 43 17.23 6.07 -34.04
CA ALA A 43 16.74 7.43 -34.19
C ALA A 43 16.61 8.13 -32.82
N LEU A 44 16.11 7.44 -31.79
CA LEU A 44 16.02 7.98 -30.41
C LEU A 44 17.42 8.24 -29.82
N GLU A 45 18.34 7.27 -29.94
CA GLU A 45 19.72 7.39 -29.49
C GLU A 45 20.46 8.54 -30.24
N GLY A 46 20.19 8.72 -31.52
CA GLY A 46 20.73 9.82 -32.33
C GLY A 46 20.20 11.20 -31.85
N MET A 47 18.92 11.30 -31.53
CA MET A 47 18.32 12.54 -31.02
C MET A 47 18.82 12.88 -29.62
N LEU A 48 19.03 11.89 -28.76
CA LEU A 48 19.55 12.07 -27.41
C LEU A 48 21.07 12.22 -27.35
N GLU A 49 21.77 11.96 -28.48
CA GLU A 49 23.24 11.90 -28.59
C GLU A 49 23.87 10.96 -27.54
N ARG A 50 23.13 9.93 -27.13
CA ARG A 50 23.55 8.95 -26.13
C ARG A 50 23.08 7.54 -26.50
N PRO A 51 23.92 6.51 -26.34
CA PRO A 51 23.51 5.13 -26.49
C PRO A 51 22.61 4.73 -25.30
N LEU A 52 21.47 4.13 -25.59
CA LEU A 52 20.56 3.61 -24.56
C LEU A 52 20.76 2.10 -24.35
N PHE A 53 21.28 1.38 -25.36
CA PHE A 53 21.46 -0.06 -25.28
C PHE A 53 22.83 -0.51 -25.79
N LEU A 54 23.44 -1.40 -25.02
CA LEU A 54 24.60 -2.18 -25.46
C LEU A 54 24.12 -3.49 -26.10
N ARG A 55 24.63 -3.80 -27.30
CA ARG A 55 24.27 -5.00 -28.03
C ARG A 55 25.25 -6.11 -27.69
N VAL A 56 24.77 -7.15 -27.02
CA VAL A 56 25.56 -8.33 -26.67
C VAL A 56 24.89 -9.57 -27.29
N LYS A 57 25.42 -10.02 -28.42
CA LYS A 57 24.88 -11.16 -29.19
C LYS A 57 23.39 -10.96 -29.56
N ARG A 58 22.48 -11.71 -28.90
CA ARG A 58 21.01 -11.65 -29.14
C ARG A 58 20.23 -10.90 -28.08
N THR A 59 20.90 -10.41 -27.03
CA THR A 59 20.28 -9.64 -25.95
C THR A 59 20.71 -8.18 -26.03
N VAL A 60 19.90 -7.30 -25.47
CA VAL A 60 20.23 -5.88 -25.27
C VAL A 60 20.34 -5.62 -23.79
N ILE A 61 21.40 -4.93 -23.39
CA ILE A 61 21.65 -4.53 -22.02
C ILE A 61 21.41 -3.02 -21.96
N PRO A 62 20.48 -2.52 -21.11
CA PRO A 62 20.27 -1.09 -20.96
C PRO A 62 21.51 -0.43 -20.34
N THR A 63 21.84 0.77 -20.81
CA THR A 63 22.87 1.63 -20.21
C THR A 63 22.31 2.32 -18.93
N GLU A 64 23.17 2.96 -18.17
CA GLU A 64 22.74 3.76 -17.00
C GLU A 64 21.82 4.91 -17.44
N GLU A 65 22.13 5.53 -18.60
CA GLU A 65 21.27 6.56 -19.20
C GLU A 65 19.88 6.00 -19.56
N ALA A 66 19.81 4.77 -20.09
CA ALA A 66 18.53 4.13 -20.40
C ALA A 66 17.70 3.88 -19.12
N LEU A 67 18.32 3.41 -18.04
CA LEU A 67 17.65 3.18 -16.77
C LEU A 67 17.10 4.50 -16.18
N THR A 68 17.93 5.53 -16.17
CA THR A 68 17.56 6.88 -15.69
C THR A 68 16.45 7.49 -16.55
N TYR A 69 16.57 7.39 -17.86
CA TYR A 69 15.57 7.91 -18.79
C TYR A 69 14.24 7.17 -18.69
N SER A 70 14.28 5.85 -18.56
CA SER A 70 13.08 5.02 -18.36
C SER A 70 12.32 5.41 -17.10
N ALA A 71 13.03 5.60 -15.98
CA ALA A 71 12.43 6.07 -14.74
C ALA A 71 11.80 7.47 -14.89
N SER A 72 12.48 8.39 -15.58
CA SER A 72 12.02 9.76 -15.77
C SER A 72 10.78 9.88 -16.65
N ILE A 73 10.64 9.06 -17.70
CA ILE A 73 9.47 9.12 -18.59
C ILE A 73 8.28 8.24 -18.14
N ALA A 74 8.50 7.32 -17.19
CA ALA A 74 7.46 6.40 -16.71
C ALA A 74 6.22 7.14 -16.20
N GLU A 75 6.43 8.21 -15.42
CA GLU A 75 5.36 9.05 -14.90
C GLU A 75 4.56 9.74 -16.02
N SER A 76 5.26 10.28 -17.02
CA SER A 76 4.61 10.94 -18.16
C SER A 76 3.72 9.98 -18.94
N PHE A 77 4.16 8.73 -19.14
CA PHE A 77 3.32 7.70 -19.75
C PHE A 77 2.10 7.34 -18.92
N ALA A 78 2.25 7.19 -17.62
CA ALA A 78 1.13 6.92 -16.73
C ALA A 78 0.08 8.04 -16.79
N ARG A 79 0.51 9.30 -16.84
CA ARG A 79 -0.37 10.48 -17.02
C ARG A 79 -1.10 10.44 -18.37
N LEU A 80 -0.41 10.10 -19.47
CA LEU A 80 -1.04 9.97 -20.79
C LEU A 80 -2.09 8.86 -20.81
N VAL A 81 -1.78 7.69 -20.26
CA VAL A 81 -2.73 6.58 -20.13
C VAL A 81 -3.96 6.99 -19.33
N THR A 82 -3.76 7.63 -18.18
CA THR A 82 -4.86 8.11 -17.32
C THR A 82 -5.74 9.14 -18.06
N ALA A 83 -5.12 10.13 -18.72
CA ALA A 83 -5.86 11.13 -19.47
C ALA A 83 -6.66 10.53 -20.64
N THR A 84 -6.05 9.59 -21.38
CA THR A 84 -6.70 8.89 -22.49
C THR A 84 -7.88 8.02 -21.98
N SER A 85 -7.68 7.29 -20.88
CA SER A 85 -8.73 6.46 -20.27
C SER A 85 -9.91 7.30 -19.80
N ARG A 86 -9.68 8.49 -19.24
CA ARG A 86 -10.73 9.42 -18.82
C ARG A 86 -11.62 9.84 -20.01
N VAL A 87 -11.02 10.09 -21.17
CA VAL A 87 -11.74 10.45 -22.39
C VAL A 87 -12.43 9.24 -23.00
N ALA A 88 -11.75 8.10 -23.08
CA ALA A 88 -12.26 6.87 -23.68
C ALA A 88 -13.41 6.23 -22.90
N SER A 89 -13.43 6.38 -21.58
CA SER A 89 -14.49 5.82 -20.70
C SER A 89 -15.84 6.53 -20.86
N GLY A 90 -15.91 7.63 -21.63
CA GLY A 90 -17.12 8.44 -21.74
C GLY A 90 -17.49 9.11 -20.41
N ALA A 91 -18.55 9.92 -20.40
CA ALA A 91 -18.96 10.71 -19.24
C ALA A 91 -19.59 9.89 -18.08
N GLY A 92 -19.37 8.56 -17.99
CA GLY A 92 -20.13 7.68 -17.09
C GLY A 92 -19.37 7.11 -15.89
N VAL A 93 -18.17 6.59 -16.06
CA VAL A 93 -17.46 5.87 -14.96
C VAL A 93 -16.07 6.47 -14.71
N ARG A 94 -15.85 6.93 -13.50
CA ARG A 94 -14.60 7.55 -13.06
C ARG A 94 -13.83 6.54 -12.23
N ARG A 95 -12.70 6.10 -12.73
CA ARG A 95 -11.88 5.08 -12.04
C ARG A 95 -11.01 5.71 -10.95
N LEU A 96 -11.09 5.16 -9.74
CA LEU A 96 -10.27 5.53 -8.59
C LEU A 96 -9.36 4.37 -8.19
N PRO A 97 -8.13 4.30 -8.72
CA PRO A 97 -7.16 3.29 -8.32
C PRO A 97 -6.54 3.66 -6.97
N ILE A 98 -6.72 2.76 -6.00
CA ILE A 98 -6.27 2.90 -4.62
C ILE A 98 -5.27 1.80 -4.34
N HIS A 99 -4.15 2.16 -3.74
CA HIS A 99 -3.23 1.23 -3.11
C HIS A 99 -3.40 1.30 -1.58
N ALA A 100 -3.27 0.16 -0.90
CA ALA A 100 -3.33 0.12 0.56
C ALA A 100 -2.41 -0.96 1.13
N SER A 101 -1.99 -0.79 2.39
CA SER A 101 -1.35 -1.86 3.14
C SER A 101 -2.29 -3.08 3.25
N PRO A 102 -1.80 -4.32 3.06
CA PRO A 102 -2.66 -5.50 2.92
C PRO A 102 -3.58 -5.73 4.12
N SER A 103 -3.09 -5.54 5.34
CA SER A 103 -3.90 -5.75 6.54
C SER A 103 -5.02 -4.72 6.68
N PHE A 104 -4.73 -3.45 6.40
CA PHE A 104 -5.76 -2.40 6.40
C PHE A 104 -6.80 -2.63 5.30
N ALA A 105 -6.35 -2.97 4.10
CA ALA A 105 -7.25 -3.32 3.00
C ALA A 105 -8.21 -4.45 3.38
N THR A 106 -7.69 -5.55 3.92
CA THR A 106 -8.48 -6.75 4.23
C THR A 106 -9.39 -6.55 5.44
N LEU A 107 -8.87 -5.97 6.52
CA LEU A 107 -9.56 -5.94 7.81
C LEU A 107 -10.48 -4.74 7.98
N TRP A 108 -10.14 -3.60 7.38
CA TRP A 108 -10.92 -2.38 7.58
C TRP A 108 -11.60 -1.87 6.31
N LEU A 109 -10.84 -1.73 5.20
CA LEU A 109 -11.33 -1.03 4.02
C LEU A 109 -12.36 -1.85 3.23
N VAL A 110 -12.02 -3.08 2.83
CA VAL A 110 -12.89 -3.93 1.99
C VAL A 110 -14.26 -4.19 2.63
N PRO A 111 -14.39 -4.49 3.93
CA PRO A 111 -15.71 -4.68 4.55
C PRO A 111 -16.62 -3.45 4.47
N ARG A 112 -16.06 -2.25 4.29
CA ARG A 112 -16.78 -0.97 4.27
C ARG A 112 -16.97 -0.38 2.87
N LEU A 113 -16.20 -0.83 1.87
CA LEU A 113 -16.26 -0.32 0.49
C LEU A 113 -17.67 -0.36 -0.12
N GLY A 114 -18.50 -1.33 0.27
CA GLY A 114 -19.88 -1.41 -0.20
C GLY A 114 -20.71 -0.16 0.11
N GLN A 115 -20.41 0.56 1.19
CA GLN A 115 -21.06 1.83 1.50
C GLN A 115 -20.60 2.91 0.52
N PHE A 116 -19.30 3.08 0.32
CA PHE A 116 -18.76 4.07 -0.63
C PHE A 116 -19.32 3.88 -2.05
N ILE A 117 -19.38 2.63 -2.53
CA ILE A 117 -19.90 2.31 -3.87
C ILE A 117 -21.38 2.71 -4.01
N ARG A 118 -22.19 2.54 -2.96
CA ARG A 118 -23.61 2.97 -2.97
C ARG A 118 -23.75 4.48 -2.95
N GLU A 119 -22.90 5.19 -2.22
CA GLU A 119 -22.93 6.65 -2.11
C GLU A 119 -22.34 7.33 -3.36
N HIS A 120 -21.42 6.66 -4.06
CA HIS A 120 -20.70 7.18 -5.23
C HIS A 120 -20.75 6.22 -6.42
N PRO A 121 -21.93 5.91 -7.00
CA PRO A 121 -22.08 4.87 -8.03
C PRO A 121 -21.36 5.20 -9.36
N ALA A 122 -20.95 6.45 -9.56
CA ALA A 122 -20.15 6.88 -10.72
C ALA A 122 -18.64 6.66 -10.55
N ILE A 123 -18.18 6.23 -9.36
CA ILE A 123 -16.76 5.99 -9.07
C ILE A 123 -16.50 4.47 -9.04
N ASP A 124 -15.66 4.01 -9.97
CA ASP A 124 -15.17 2.63 -10.03
C ASP A 124 -13.85 2.47 -9.29
N ILE A 125 -13.84 1.66 -8.23
CA ILE A 125 -12.65 1.45 -7.41
C ILE A 125 -11.82 0.28 -7.96
N ALA A 126 -10.52 0.53 -8.11
CA ALA A 126 -9.53 -0.52 -8.31
C ALA A 126 -8.60 -0.55 -7.09
N LEU A 127 -8.72 -1.58 -6.25
CA LEU A 127 -7.92 -1.72 -5.03
C LEU A 127 -6.74 -2.66 -5.25
N TYR A 128 -5.55 -2.16 -4.97
CA TYR A 128 -4.30 -2.90 -4.97
C TYR A 128 -3.76 -2.99 -3.55
N ALA A 129 -3.32 -4.17 -3.14
CA ALA A 129 -2.80 -4.37 -1.79
C ALA A 129 -1.40 -4.99 -1.84
N SER A 130 -0.41 -4.23 -1.41
CA SER A 130 0.97 -4.71 -1.31
C SER A 130 1.73 -3.98 -0.20
N HIS A 131 2.92 -4.47 0.16
CA HIS A 131 3.80 -3.76 1.08
C HIS A 131 4.72 -2.75 0.39
N GLU A 132 4.97 -2.94 -0.89
CA GLU A 132 5.72 -1.95 -1.64
C GLU A 132 4.88 -0.69 -1.75
N PRO A 133 5.44 0.49 -1.42
CA PRO A 133 4.70 1.74 -1.55
C PRO A 133 4.37 1.98 -3.01
N ALA A 134 3.15 2.46 -3.27
CA ALA A 134 2.78 2.88 -4.60
C ALA A 134 3.58 4.12 -5.00
N ARG A 135 4.02 4.16 -6.23
CA ARG A 135 4.60 5.37 -6.84
C ARG A 135 3.45 6.20 -7.39
N LEU A 136 2.89 7.07 -6.54
CA LEU A 136 1.78 7.94 -6.94
C LEU A 136 2.13 8.71 -8.22
N GLY A 137 1.26 8.60 -9.24
CA GLY A 137 1.46 9.19 -10.55
C GLY A 137 2.30 8.37 -11.54
N GLN A 138 3.06 7.37 -11.10
CA GLN A 138 3.85 6.50 -11.98
C GLN A 138 3.16 5.16 -12.24
N ASP A 139 2.58 4.56 -11.21
CA ASP A 139 1.91 3.25 -11.31
C ASP A 139 0.41 3.38 -11.64
N GLY A 140 -0.05 4.59 -11.97
CA GLY A 140 -1.46 4.88 -12.22
C GLY A 140 -2.32 4.93 -10.94
N ILE A 141 -1.69 4.84 -9.76
CA ILE A 141 -2.36 4.93 -8.46
C ILE A 141 -2.60 6.39 -8.11
N LEU A 142 -3.81 6.70 -7.62
CA LEU A 142 -4.20 8.05 -7.19
C LEU A 142 -4.14 8.22 -5.67
N ILE A 143 -4.45 7.16 -4.91
CA ILE A 143 -4.44 7.16 -3.45
C ILE A 143 -3.55 6.02 -2.96
N ASP A 144 -2.71 6.30 -1.96
CA ASP A 144 -1.91 5.29 -1.27
C ASP A 144 -2.17 5.35 0.24
N ILE A 145 -2.72 4.29 0.82
CA ILE A 145 -2.95 4.17 2.26
C ILE A 145 -1.80 3.39 2.88
N GLN A 146 -0.87 4.11 3.45
CA GLN A 146 0.38 3.59 3.99
C GLN A 146 0.31 3.34 5.49
N TYR A 147 1.12 2.39 5.94
CA TYR A 147 1.36 2.08 7.35
C TYR A 147 2.78 2.48 7.73
N ALA A 148 2.92 3.41 8.70
CA ALA A 148 4.17 3.79 9.36
C ALA A 148 5.35 4.11 8.42
N ARG A 149 5.12 4.86 7.34
CA ARG A 149 6.16 5.24 6.37
C ARG A 149 6.35 6.75 6.30
N PRO A 150 7.53 7.22 5.89
CA PRO A 150 7.77 8.64 5.60
C PRO A 150 6.84 9.13 4.49
N VAL A 151 6.43 10.38 4.60
CA VAL A 151 5.59 11.06 3.59
C VAL A 151 6.50 11.78 2.60
N PRO A 152 6.40 11.49 1.29
CA PRO A 152 7.14 12.24 0.27
C PRO A 152 6.69 13.71 0.22
N GLU A 153 7.62 14.63 -0.04
CA GLU A 153 7.32 16.08 -0.12
C GLU A 153 6.30 16.44 -1.21
N SER A 154 6.25 15.66 -2.29
CA SER A 154 5.30 15.84 -3.40
C SER A 154 3.86 15.45 -3.06
N CYS A 155 3.64 14.82 -1.89
CA CYS A 155 2.34 14.31 -1.48
C CYS A 155 1.68 15.17 -0.39
N GLU A 156 0.36 15.17 -0.39
CA GLU A 156 -0.48 15.46 0.76
C GLU A 156 -0.67 14.19 1.57
N ALA A 157 -0.66 14.31 2.90
CA ALA A 157 -0.88 13.19 3.81
C ALA A 157 -2.02 13.52 4.76
N VAL A 158 -3.05 12.69 4.72
CA VAL A 158 -4.17 12.76 5.65
C VAL A 158 -3.95 11.68 6.72
N PRO A 159 -3.67 12.03 7.98
CA PRO A 159 -3.67 11.06 9.07
C PRO A 159 -5.09 10.51 9.23
N LEU A 160 -5.24 9.18 9.21
CA LEU A 160 -6.58 8.58 9.20
C LEU A 160 -7.20 8.61 10.60
N VAL A 161 -6.53 8.00 11.57
CA VAL A 161 -7.02 7.94 12.95
C VAL A 161 -5.87 7.65 13.90
N GLU A 162 -5.99 8.08 15.14
CA GLU A 162 -5.16 7.60 16.23
C GLU A 162 -5.67 6.23 16.69
N GLU A 163 -4.85 5.21 16.49
CA GLU A 163 -5.13 3.82 16.82
C GLU A 163 -4.57 3.48 18.20
N LEU A 164 -5.22 2.58 18.92
CA LEU A 164 -4.69 2.05 20.17
C LEU A 164 -4.09 0.66 19.91
N ILE A 165 -2.80 0.50 20.15
CA ILE A 165 -2.10 -0.78 20.00
C ILE A 165 -2.14 -1.52 21.32
N VAL A 166 -2.85 -2.66 21.38
CA VAL A 166 -3.17 -3.41 22.60
C VAL A 166 -2.87 -4.90 22.47
N PRO A 167 -2.62 -5.60 23.59
CA PRO A 167 -2.63 -7.06 23.63
C PRO A 167 -4.02 -7.64 23.33
N LEU A 168 -4.04 -8.65 22.45
CA LEU A 168 -5.26 -9.29 21.94
C LEU A 168 -5.08 -10.81 21.92
N ALA A 169 -6.07 -11.53 22.43
CA ALA A 169 -6.11 -12.99 22.38
C ALA A 169 -7.56 -13.49 22.34
N SER A 170 -7.75 -14.78 22.00
CA SER A 170 -9.06 -15.41 22.16
C SER A 170 -9.43 -15.58 23.64
N ALA A 171 -10.73 -15.59 23.95
CA ALA A 171 -11.20 -15.78 25.31
C ALA A 171 -10.75 -17.13 25.91
N SER A 172 -10.66 -18.18 25.11
CA SER A 172 -10.14 -19.48 25.51
C SER A 172 -8.68 -19.43 25.93
N PHE A 173 -7.83 -18.75 25.15
CA PHE A 173 -6.42 -18.54 25.50
C PHE A 173 -6.25 -17.74 26.79
N VAL A 174 -7.04 -16.67 26.97
CA VAL A 174 -7.03 -15.88 28.20
C VAL A 174 -7.39 -16.71 29.43
N ALA A 175 -8.42 -17.56 29.33
CA ALA A 175 -8.87 -18.43 30.41
C ALA A 175 -7.85 -19.54 30.72
N GLU A 176 -7.34 -20.24 29.71
CA GLU A 176 -6.35 -21.31 29.85
C GLU A 176 -5.08 -20.81 30.53
N HIS A 177 -4.58 -19.67 30.11
CA HIS A 177 -3.36 -19.09 30.65
C HIS A 177 -3.59 -18.14 31.84
N ARG A 178 -4.84 -17.96 32.27
CA ARG A 178 -5.23 -17.10 33.41
C ARG A 178 -4.57 -15.71 33.32
N LEU A 179 -4.75 -15.04 32.18
CA LEU A 179 -4.20 -13.70 31.96
C LEU A 179 -5.02 -12.68 32.74
N THR A 180 -4.42 -12.07 33.75
CA THR A 180 -5.09 -11.11 34.64
C THR A 180 -4.34 -9.80 34.78
N THR A 181 -3.03 -9.82 34.59
CA THR A 181 -2.15 -8.64 34.74
C THR A 181 -1.19 -8.53 33.56
N PRO A 182 -0.74 -7.31 33.22
CA PRO A 182 0.27 -7.10 32.18
C PRO A 182 1.56 -7.93 32.32
N ALA A 183 1.96 -8.28 33.55
CA ALA A 183 3.14 -9.10 33.80
C ALA A 183 3.01 -10.54 33.28
N ASP A 184 1.78 -11.01 33.06
CA ASP A 184 1.52 -12.38 32.59
C ASP A 184 2.05 -12.63 31.17
N ILE A 185 2.40 -11.59 30.40
CA ILE A 185 3.02 -11.73 29.07
C ILE A 185 4.34 -12.50 29.11
N ALA A 186 5.04 -12.49 30.28
CA ALA A 186 6.31 -13.19 30.44
C ALA A 186 6.21 -14.72 30.29
N ARG A 187 5.04 -15.30 30.54
CA ARG A 187 4.84 -16.75 30.63
C ARG A 187 4.03 -17.38 29.50
N VAL A 188 3.61 -16.56 28.53
CA VAL A 188 2.78 -17.03 27.41
C VAL A 188 3.46 -16.85 26.06
N PRO A 189 3.07 -17.62 25.03
CA PRO A 189 3.52 -17.38 23.66
C PRO A 189 3.06 -16.00 23.18
N LEU A 190 4.02 -15.21 22.69
CA LEU A 190 3.73 -13.91 22.06
C LEU A 190 3.73 -14.06 20.54
N ILE A 191 2.81 -13.38 19.89
CA ILE A 191 2.78 -13.23 18.44
C ILE A 191 3.44 -11.90 18.08
N HIS A 192 4.49 -11.96 17.29
CA HIS A 192 5.29 -10.82 16.90
C HIS A 192 4.91 -10.35 15.50
N SER A 193 4.51 -9.10 15.37
CA SER A 193 4.33 -8.44 14.07
C SER A 193 5.62 -7.73 13.67
N LEU A 194 6.29 -8.25 12.65
CA LEU A 194 7.60 -7.77 12.18
C LEU A 194 7.60 -6.32 11.69
N ARG A 195 6.43 -5.76 11.44
CA ARG A 195 6.22 -4.38 10.93
C ARG A 195 5.37 -3.53 11.87
N CYS A 196 5.25 -3.89 13.12
CA CYS A 196 4.47 -3.12 14.09
C CYS A 196 5.14 -1.78 14.42
N VAL A 197 4.31 -0.74 14.67
CA VAL A 197 4.77 0.57 15.17
C VAL A 197 5.08 0.56 16.65
N VAL A 198 4.51 -0.40 17.39
CA VAL A 198 4.71 -0.59 18.82
C VAL A 198 5.12 -2.04 19.06
N PRO A 199 6.41 -2.33 19.24
CA PRO A 199 6.87 -3.68 19.55
C PRO A 199 6.59 -4.04 21.03
N TRP A 200 6.64 -5.35 21.36
CA TRP A 200 6.34 -5.88 22.69
C TRP A 200 7.21 -5.31 23.81
N ASP A 201 8.48 -5.01 23.55
CA ASP A 201 9.40 -4.40 24.52
C ASP A 201 8.95 -2.99 24.92
N GLN A 202 8.50 -2.19 23.95
CA GLN A 202 7.95 -0.85 24.22
C GLN A 202 6.65 -0.93 25.04
N TRP A 203 5.75 -1.85 24.68
CA TRP A 203 4.51 -2.04 25.44
C TRP A 203 4.80 -2.53 26.86
N SER A 204 5.71 -3.52 27.00
CA SER A 204 6.13 -4.05 28.31
C SER A 204 6.77 -2.99 29.19
N ALA A 205 7.65 -2.16 28.64
CA ALA A 205 8.26 -1.05 29.37
C ALA A 205 7.23 -0.12 29.97
N ARG A 206 6.13 0.14 29.25
CA ARG A 206 5.09 1.06 29.68
C ARG A 206 4.09 0.45 30.67
N HIS A 207 3.72 -0.82 30.51
CA HIS A 207 2.59 -1.41 31.22
C HIS A 207 2.93 -2.61 32.09
N ALA A 208 4.05 -3.30 31.86
CA ALA A 208 4.44 -4.54 32.52
C ALA A 208 5.75 -4.43 33.32
N ARG A 209 6.24 -3.22 33.59
CA ARG A 209 7.50 -2.98 34.33
C ARG A 209 8.71 -3.74 33.78
N LEU A 210 8.85 -3.83 32.45
CA LEU A 210 9.96 -4.49 31.76
C LEU A 210 10.14 -5.97 32.16
N VAL A 211 9.05 -6.73 32.25
CA VAL A 211 9.18 -8.17 32.46
C VAL A 211 9.93 -8.82 31.29
N PRO A 212 10.74 -9.86 31.53
CA PRO A 212 11.38 -10.60 30.45
C PRO A 212 10.34 -11.18 29.50
N LEU A 213 10.48 -10.89 28.20
CA LEU A 213 9.57 -11.42 27.20
C LEU A 213 9.93 -12.89 26.90
N ASN A 214 8.90 -13.71 26.67
CA ASN A 214 9.12 -15.07 26.19
C ASN A 214 9.78 -15.00 24.80
N PRO A 215 10.99 -15.56 24.60
CA PRO A 215 11.67 -15.53 23.32
C PRO A 215 11.03 -16.45 22.27
N ARG A 216 10.12 -17.35 22.71
CA ARG A 216 9.38 -18.24 21.83
C ARG A 216 8.09 -17.58 21.40
N GLY A 217 7.78 -17.65 20.12
CA GLY A 217 6.53 -17.10 19.59
C GLY A 217 6.50 -17.21 18.07
N LEU A 218 5.33 -16.91 17.53
CA LEU A 218 5.11 -16.85 16.10
C LEU A 218 5.44 -15.45 15.59
N GLN A 219 5.95 -15.37 14.36
CA GLN A 219 6.31 -14.11 13.73
C GLN A 219 5.60 -13.97 12.39
N PHE A 220 4.95 -12.83 12.17
CA PHE A 220 4.25 -12.51 10.93
C PHE A 220 4.63 -11.12 10.45
N ASP A 221 4.68 -10.95 9.14
CA ASP A 221 4.89 -9.65 8.50
C ASP A 221 3.57 -8.90 8.23
N ARG A 222 2.44 -9.52 8.58
CA ARG A 222 1.07 -9.04 8.34
C ARG A 222 0.21 -9.10 9.60
N ALA A 223 -0.36 -7.97 10.01
CA ALA A 223 -1.25 -7.92 11.17
C ALA A 223 -2.48 -8.85 11.04
N HIS A 224 -3.06 -8.99 9.83
CA HIS A 224 -4.21 -9.89 9.64
C HIS A 224 -3.87 -11.36 9.91
N LEU A 225 -2.63 -11.81 9.65
CA LEU A 225 -2.18 -13.16 10.01
C LEU A 225 -1.99 -13.29 11.52
N ALA A 226 -1.37 -12.29 12.16
CA ALA A 226 -1.19 -12.27 13.60
C ALA A 226 -2.53 -12.31 14.35
N LEU A 227 -3.52 -11.53 13.90
CA LEU A 227 -4.86 -11.50 14.48
C LEU A 227 -5.62 -12.82 14.27
N ALA A 228 -5.51 -13.44 13.09
CA ALA A 228 -6.13 -14.73 12.82
C ALA A 228 -5.60 -15.81 13.75
N VAL A 229 -4.28 -15.91 13.89
CA VAL A 229 -3.61 -16.88 14.76
C VAL A 229 -3.90 -16.63 16.24
N ALA A 230 -4.02 -15.37 16.67
CA ALA A 230 -4.45 -15.03 18.02
C ALA A 230 -5.92 -15.45 18.29
N ALA A 231 -6.80 -15.30 17.29
CA ALA A 231 -8.19 -15.75 17.38
C ALA A 231 -8.31 -17.28 17.46
N ASP A 232 -7.38 -18.00 16.84
CA ASP A 232 -7.26 -19.46 16.94
C ASP A 232 -6.65 -19.95 18.28
N GLY A 233 -6.32 -19.02 19.18
CA GLY A 233 -5.83 -19.35 20.53
C GLY A 233 -4.36 -19.76 20.60
N LEU A 234 -3.53 -19.39 19.61
CA LEU A 234 -2.13 -19.81 19.55
C LEU A 234 -1.15 -18.84 20.20
N GLY A 235 -1.64 -17.72 20.75
CA GLY A 235 -0.80 -16.73 21.41
C GLY A 235 -1.49 -15.40 21.65
N LEU A 236 -0.73 -14.50 22.28
CA LEU A 236 -1.13 -13.13 22.54
C LEU A 236 -0.52 -12.21 21.46
N ALA A 237 -1.32 -11.54 20.68
CA ALA A 237 -0.89 -10.57 19.67
C ALA A 237 -0.88 -9.14 20.24
N LEU A 238 0.00 -8.28 19.71
CA LEU A 238 0.02 -6.85 20.00
C LEU A 238 -0.31 -6.10 18.73
N GLU A 239 -1.57 -5.64 18.59
CA GLU A 239 -2.09 -5.09 17.35
C GLU A 239 -3.06 -3.94 17.58
N SER A 240 -3.39 -3.23 16.51
CA SER A 240 -4.30 -2.11 16.47
C SER A 240 -5.75 -2.53 16.73
N THR A 241 -6.45 -1.81 17.62
CA THR A 241 -7.91 -1.96 17.79
C THR A 241 -8.68 -1.66 16.53
N LEU A 242 -8.20 -0.74 15.68
CA LEU A 242 -8.81 -0.45 14.37
C LEU A 242 -8.84 -1.69 13.47
N GLN A 243 -7.70 -2.38 13.35
CA GLN A 243 -7.59 -3.58 12.53
C GLN A 243 -8.28 -4.78 13.18
N ALA A 244 -8.30 -4.85 14.50
CA ALA A 244 -8.95 -5.90 15.25
C ALA A 244 -10.45 -5.70 15.45
N GLY A 245 -11.03 -4.57 15.03
CA GLY A 245 -12.40 -4.16 15.34
C GLY A 245 -13.46 -5.23 15.06
N ASP A 246 -13.39 -5.92 13.90
CA ASP A 246 -14.32 -7.01 13.57
C ASP A 246 -14.14 -8.24 14.46
N TYR A 247 -12.91 -8.57 14.85
CA TYR A 247 -12.63 -9.66 15.79
C TYR A 247 -13.16 -9.36 17.19
N LEU A 248 -12.99 -8.12 17.63
CA LEU A 248 -13.50 -7.65 18.93
C LEU A 248 -15.03 -7.63 18.97
N ARG A 249 -15.69 -7.08 17.95
CA ARG A 249 -17.17 -7.01 17.87
C ARG A 249 -17.84 -8.39 17.88
N ARG A 250 -17.27 -9.38 17.21
CA ARG A 250 -17.80 -10.75 17.21
C ARG A 250 -17.30 -11.63 18.35
N GLY A 251 -16.50 -11.08 19.28
CA GLY A 251 -15.96 -11.79 20.43
C GLY A 251 -14.92 -12.86 20.12
N ALA A 252 -14.36 -12.87 18.89
CA ALA A 252 -13.29 -13.78 18.52
C ALA A 252 -11.95 -13.42 19.18
N LEU A 253 -11.74 -12.14 19.46
CA LEU A 253 -10.64 -11.61 20.27
C LEU A 253 -11.18 -10.78 21.41
N THR A 254 -10.38 -10.70 22.46
CA THR A 254 -10.61 -9.84 23.62
C THR A 254 -9.32 -9.12 24.03
N MET A 255 -9.44 -8.06 24.79
CA MET A 255 -8.34 -7.33 25.40
C MET A 255 -8.15 -7.85 26.83
N PRO A 256 -7.23 -8.78 27.11
CA PRO A 256 -7.11 -9.43 28.42
C PRO A 256 -6.75 -8.47 29.56
N PHE A 257 -6.13 -7.34 29.22
CA PHE A 257 -5.73 -6.29 30.20
C PHE A 257 -6.55 -5.00 30.03
N GLY A 258 -7.72 -5.07 29.36
CA GLY A 258 -8.50 -3.88 29.02
C GLY A 258 -7.78 -2.97 28.04
N PRO A 259 -8.10 -1.66 28.02
CA PRO A 259 -7.56 -0.71 27.03
C PRO A 259 -6.13 -0.23 27.38
N LEU A 260 -5.31 -1.07 27.99
CA LEU A 260 -3.90 -0.77 28.26
C LEU A 260 -3.09 -0.84 26.99
N GLY A 261 -3.13 0.21 26.19
CA GLY A 261 -2.46 0.31 24.89
C GLY A 261 -1.53 1.50 24.78
N ILE A 262 -0.88 1.57 23.63
CA ILE A 262 -0.05 2.71 23.22
C ILE A 262 -0.72 3.34 22.00
N PRO A 263 -1.10 4.63 22.07
CA PRO A 263 -1.68 5.33 20.93
C PRO A 263 -0.64 5.55 19.84
N ALA A 264 -1.05 5.40 18.59
CA ALA A 264 -0.22 5.64 17.43
C ALA A 264 -1.05 6.08 16.21
N VAL A 265 -0.55 7.02 15.43
CA VAL A 265 -1.09 7.33 14.10
C VAL A 265 -0.33 6.50 13.09
N ALA A 266 -0.76 5.27 12.88
CA ALA A 266 -0.04 4.31 12.06
C ALA A 266 -0.42 4.40 10.57
N HIS A 267 -1.70 4.66 10.26
CA HIS A 267 -2.17 4.75 8.89
C HIS A 267 -2.33 6.20 8.41
N ARG A 268 -1.83 6.48 7.21
CA ARG A 268 -1.99 7.75 6.49
C ARG A 268 -2.44 7.49 5.08
N LEU A 269 -3.37 8.31 4.60
CA LEU A 269 -3.78 8.34 3.20
C LEU A 269 -2.98 9.42 2.49
N LEU A 270 -2.33 9.05 1.39
CA LEU A 270 -1.50 9.93 0.58
C LEU A 270 -2.10 10.08 -0.81
N TYR A 271 -2.01 11.29 -1.37
CA TYR A 271 -2.23 11.59 -2.78
C TYR A 271 -1.29 12.74 -3.19
N ARG A 272 -1.07 12.95 -4.49
CA ARG A 272 -0.19 14.00 -4.97
C ARG A 272 -0.82 15.38 -4.76
N ARG A 273 -0.02 16.38 -4.39
CA ARG A 273 -0.49 17.77 -4.20
C ARG A 273 -1.20 18.34 -5.42
N GLU A 274 -0.75 17.97 -6.62
CA GLU A 274 -1.37 18.37 -7.88
C GLU A 274 -2.77 17.78 -8.12
N ASP A 275 -3.08 16.65 -7.47
CA ASP A 275 -4.37 15.97 -7.57
C ASP A 275 -5.38 16.42 -6.49
N ARG A 276 -5.05 17.41 -5.66
CA ARG A 276 -5.89 17.91 -4.55
C ARG A 276 -7.28 18.39 -4.96
N THR A 277 -7.49 18.73 -6.22
CA THR A 277 -8.79 19.16 -6.78
C THR A 277 -9.54 18.04 -7.48
N ASN A 278 -9.01 16.82 -7.47
CA ASN A 278 -9.65 15.66 -8.07
C ASN A 278 -10.87 15.25 -7.23
N SER A 279 -12.05 15.30 -7.84
CA SER A 279 -13.34 15.05 -7.16
C SER A 279 -13.47 13.64 -6.58
N GLU A 280 -12.86 12.63 -7.23
CA GLU A 280 -12.87 11.24 -6.78
C GLU A 280 -12.00 11.03 -5.52
N ILE A 281 -10.85 11.71 -5.49
CA ILE A 281 -9.96 11.71 -4.31
C ILE A 281 -10.67 12.39 -3.14
N ILE A 282 -11.24 13.59 -3.36
CA ILE A 282 -11.96 14.33 -2.32
C ILE A 282 -13.10 13.48 -1.75
N ALA A 283 -13.96 12.90 -2.62
CA ALA A 283 -15.06 12.06 -2.19
C ALA A 283 -14.60 10.87 -1.33
N PHE A 284 -13.48 10.22 -1.72
CA PHE A 284 -12.95 9.09 -0.96
C PHE A 284 -12.33 9.53 0.37
N VAL A 285 -11.60 10.63 0.40
CA VAL A 285 -11.00 11.19 1.63
C VAL A 285 -12.10 11.57 2.62
N ASP A 286 -13.15 12.26 2.18
CA ASP A 286 -14.28 12.66 3.04
C ASP A 286 -15.01 11.45 3.59
N TRP A 287 -15.27 10.44 2.74
CA TRP A 287 -15.92 9.21 3.15
C TRP A 287 -15.09 8.45 4.19
N ILE A 288 -13.80 8.18 3.92
CA ILE A 288 -12.96 7.37 4.82
C ILE A 288 -12.75 8.06 6.17
N THR A 289 -12.54 9.37 6.18
CA THR A 289 -12.36 10.14 7.42
C THR A 289 -13.66 10.21 8.22
N GLY A 290 -14.80 10.36 7.54
CA GLY A 290 -16.13 10.31 8.17
C GLY A 290 -16.43 8.97 8.82
N MET A 291 -16.12 7.86 8.13
CA MET A 291 -16.28 6.50 8.67
C MET A 291 -15.42 6.27 9.93
N LEU A 292 -14.16 6.67 9.88
CA LEU A 292 -13.24 6.52 11.02
C LEU A 292 -13.65 7.39 12.20
N ALA A 293 -14.18 8.59 11.97
CA ALA A 293 -14.70 9.45 13.02
C ALA A 293 -15.92 8.84 13.75
N GLN A 294 -16.81 8.18 12.99
CA GLN A 294 -17.97 7.49 13.56
C GLN A 294 -17.55 6.30 14.44
N GLU A 295 -16.56 5.52 14.03
CA GLU A 295 -16.05 4.37 14.80
C GLU A 295 -15.43 4.79 16.13
N ARG A 296 -14.65 5.89 16.15
CA ARG A 296 -14.10 6.43 17.41
C ARG A 296 -15.17 6.72 18.48
N HIS A 297 -16.39 7.09 18.09
CA HIS A 297 -17.48 7.38 19.01
C HIS A 297 -18.22 6.13 19.48
N SER A 298 -18.12 5.01 18.77
CA SER A 298 -18.85 3.77 19.08
C SER A 298 -18.03 2.75 19.90
N GLU A 299 -16.70 2.79 19.84
CA GLU A 299 -15.83 1.74 20.42
C GLU A 299 -15.46 1.93 21.89
N TRP A 300 -15.81 3.05 22.50
CA TRP A 300 -15.44 3.36 23.90
C TRP A 300 -16.65 3.53 24.85
N ARG A 301 -17.86 3.08 24.44
CA ARG A 301 -19.06 3.07 25.30
C ARG A 301 -19.40 1.69 25.85
#